data_f1f53783bcf32753afcacb0fb6493312
#
_entry.id   f1f53783bcf32753afcacb0fb6493312
#
_cell.length_a   1.000
_cell.length_b   1.000
_cell.length_c   1.000
_cell.angle_alpha   90.00
_cell.angle_beta   90.00
_cell.angle_gamma   90.00
#
_symmetry.space_group_name_H-M   'P 1'
#
loop_
_entity.id
_entity.type
_entity.pdbx_description
1 polymer ?
#
loop_
_entity_poly.entity_id
_entity_poly.type
_entity_poly.pdbx_seq_one_letter_code
_entity_poly.pdbx_strand_id
1 'polypeptide(L)'
;MFTEEIGALLLAYRQRENISLSELAERTGIGKTTLSKIESGETRQPGFSQWKKIAITLEIPYVDVIASYLGTTERPTSIQLLLKEAITLNSKTLVRQAAQKLLESTKIDTFFALDHLLQVVHEIEDRDTILALYDIIIDHTRKRGIPFYLGKCLYERYMLERDDFSRFDETFRRGKELLHYIEYLQPVERITYNYRMGTHAYILGYYAESIDFCRKGIREDDTDNKPKASALISIVNSYLRLDDLILAKYYLKEYENSEYADYRKNHLRALLHAKKGQHEDAIRLYEQCLAEAQQDSRVSIVSDLLEVYLERGDEALIKDLIDSEDQFLFEDILSHPYRIKQAARYYKRKGVCQLTIGCVEDGFDSLLHSMSYYRQLGAADKVLECLGLLLKYHRQLQKEISIEDMEIIEKFCHND
;
A
#
# COMPACT_ATOMS: atom_id res chain seq x y z
N MET A 1 9.67 -27.80 3.28
CA MET A 1 9.77 -28.66 2.09
C MET A 1 11.21 -29.21 2.09
N PHE A 2 11.37 -30.50 2.31
CA PHE A 2 12.72 -31.12 2.29
C PHE A 2 13.22 -31.08 0.86
N THR A 3 14.37 -30.45 0.62
CA THR A 3 15.07 -30.55 -0.67
C THR A 3 15.56 -31.98 -0.82
N GLU A 4 14.90 -32.76 -1.68
CA GLU A 4 15.39 -34.07 -2.03
C GLU A 4 16.80 -33.94 -2.64
N GLU A 5 17.72 -34.81 -2.20
CA GLU A 5 19.07 -34.82 -2.77
C GLU A 5 18.99 -35.21 -4.26
N ILE A 6 19.84 -34.59 -5.09
CA ILE A 6 19.89 -34.85 -6.55
C ILE A 6 19.90 -36.33 -6.87
N GLY A 7 20.67 -37.13 -6.11
CA GLY A 7 20.75 -38.57 -6.31
C GLY A 7 19.44 -39.31 -6.05
N ALA A 8 18.74 -38.94 -4.98
CA ALA A 8 17.44 -39.52 -4.64
C ALA A 8 16.38 -39.17 -5.69
N LEU A 9 16.39 -37.93 -6.17
CA LEU A 9 15.46 -37.45 -7.21
C LEU A 9 15.74 -38.20 -8.54
N LEU A 10 17.01 -38.33 -8.93
CA LEU A 10 17.39 -39.07 -10.10
C LEU A 10 16.92 -40.54 -10.02
N LEU A 11 17.17 -41.22 -8.89
CA LEU A 11 16.76 -42.60 -8.66
C LEU A 11 15.24 -42.75 -8.77
N ALA A 12 14.48 -41.90 -8.09
CA ALA A 12 13.03 -41.98 -8.06
C ALA A 12 12.42 -41.83 -9.46
N TYR A 13 12.85 -40.82 -10.23
CA TYR A 13 12.32 -40.61 -11.57
C TYR A 13 12.79 -41.68 -12.57
N ARG A 14 14.04 -42.13 -12.48
CA ARG A 14 14.53 -43.22 -13.34
C ARG A 14 13.75 -44.52 -13.10
N GLN A 15 13.49 -44.87 -11.85
CA GLN A 15 12.68 -46.03 -11.50
C GLN A 15 11.23 -45.90 -11.97
N ARG A 16 10.65 -44.72 -11.84
CA ARG A 16 9.28 -44.43 -12.31
C ARG A 16 9.15 -44.64 -13.82
N GLU A 17 10.15 -44.20 -14.58
CA GLU A 17 10.19 -44.37 -16.04
C GLU A 17 10.66 -45.77 -16.49
N ASN A 18 11.02 -46.67 -15.56
CA ASN A 18 11.59 -48.00 -15.83
C ASN A 18 12.84 -47.98 -16.73
N ILE A 19 13.65 -46.91 -16.64
CA ILE A 19 14.86 -46.72 -17.44
C ILE A 19 16.08 -47.27 -16.70
N SER A 20 16.91 -48.10 -17.39
CA SER A 20 18.19 -48.54 -16.84
C SER A 20 19.25 -47.44 -16.86
N LEU A 21 20.28 -47.52 -15.99
CA LEU A 21 21.41 -46.56 -16.03
C LEU A 21 22.13 -46.57 -17.37
N SER A 22 22.17 -47.73 -18.08
CA SER A 22 22.80 -47.83 -19.40
C SER A 22 21.99 -47.08 -20.45
N GLU A 23 20.69 -47.21 -20.41
CA GLU A 23 19.78 -46.51 -21.31
C GLU A 23 19.76 -44.99 -21.04
N LEU A 24 19.77 -44.59 -19.76
CA LEU A 24 19.87 -43.17 -19.41
C LEU A 24 21.21 -42.57 -19.89
N ALA A 25 22.30 -43.33 -19.83
CA ALA A 25 23.61 -42.92 -20.34
C ALA A 25 23.58 -42.69 -21.86
N GLU A 26 22.92 -43.57 -22.60
CA GLU A 26 22.74 -43.41 -24.05
C GLU A 26 21.91 -42.19 -24.42
N ARG A 27 20.76 -41.98 -23.72
CA ARG A 27 19.86 -40.86 -23.98
C ARG A 27 20.46 -39.50 -23.61
N THR A 28 21.24 -39.43 -22.51
CA THR A 28 21.83 -38.17 -22.03
C THR A 28 23.21 -37.89 -22.59
N GLY A 29 23.90 -38.88 -23.13
CA GLY A 29 25.32 -38.80 -23.50
C GLY A 29 26.26 -38.64 -22.29
N ILE A 30 25.79 -38.98 -21.06
CA ILE A 30 26.58 -38.94 -19.83
C ILE A 30 27.01 -40.36 -19.48
N GLY A 31 28.30 -40.58 -19.16
CA GLY A 31 28.83 -41.91 -18.88
C GLY A 31 28.08 -42.61 -17.73
N LYS A 32 27.78 -43.91 -17.89
CA LYS A 32 27.08 -44.75 -16.91
C LYS A 32 27.69 -44.65 -15.50
N THR A 33 29.02 -44.66 -15.40
CA THR A 33 29.73 -44.51 -14.12
C THR A 33 29.46 -43.18 -13.44
N THR A 34 29.36 -42.09 -14.21
CA THR A 34 29.03 -40.74 -13.69
C THR A 34 27.59 -40.73 -13.18
N LEU A 35 26.63 -41.28 -13.93
CA LEU A 35 25.24 -41.40 -13.51
C LEU A 35 25.09 -42.23 -12.23
N SER A 36 25.80 -43.37 -12.13
CA SER A 36 25.83 -44.20 -10.93
C SER A 36 26.37 -43.46 -9.71
N LYS A 37 27.43 -42.67 -9.87
CA LYS A 37 27.98 -41.82 -8.80
C LYS A 37 27.05 -40.70 -8.34
N ILE A 38 26.27 -40.12 -9.26
CA ILE A 38 25.27 -39.11 -8.93
C ILE A 38 24.12 -39.79 -8.18
N GLU A 39 23.61 -40.91 -8.67
CA GLU A 39 22.49 -41.64 -8.08
C GLU A 39 22.81 -42.17 -6.67
N SER A 40 24.04 -42.67 -6.45
CA SER A 40 24.51 -43.14 -5.15
C SER A 40 24.82 -42.00 -4.14
N GLY A 41 24.83 -40.76 -4.59
CA GLY A 41 25.23 -39.60 -3.77
C GLY A 41 26.76 -39.46 -3.60
N GLU A 42 27.59 -40.28 -4.24
CA GLU A 42 29.05 -40.12 -4.28
C GLU A 42 29.42 -38.78 -4.94
N THR A 43 28.71 -38.42 -6.02
CA THR A 43 28.76 -37.07 -6.62
C THR A 43 27.54 -36.26 -6.18
N ARG A 44 27.65 -35.55 -5.07
CA ARG A 44 26.55 -34.75 -4.50
C ARG A 44 26.17 -33.53 -5.34
N GLN A 45 27.11 -32.98 -6.11
CA GLN A 45 26.92 -31.78 -6.93
C GLN A 45 27.47 -32.00 -8.34
N PRO A 46 26.70 -32.61 -9.26
CA PRO A 46 27.05 -32.67 -10.68
C PRO A 46 27.07 -31.25 -11.27
N GLY A 47 27.68 -31.08 -12.47
CA GLY A 47 27.54 -29.81 -13.18
C GLY A 47 26.07 -29.48 -13.48
N PHE A 48 25.65 -28.23 -13.33
CA PHE A 48 24.24 -27.81 -13.55
C PHE A 48 23.74 -28.21 -14.95
N SER A 49 24.61 -28.06 -15.97
CA SER A 49 24.28 -28.46 -17.33
C SER A 49 24.04 -29.99 -17.46
N GLN A 50 24.82 -30.83 -16.71
CA GLN A 50 24.60 -32.24 -16.68
C GLN A 50 23.30 -32.63 -15.98
N TRP A 51 23.02 -31.97 -14.82
CA TRP A 51 21.78 -32.16 -14.08
C TRP A 51 20.56 -31.76 -14.93
N LYS A 52 20.63 -30.64 -15.63
CA LYS A 52 19.57 -30.19 -16.54
C LYS A 52 19.31 -31.21 -17.68
N LYS A 53 20.34 -31.78 -18.26
CA LYS A 53 20.19 -32.84 -19.30
C LYS A 53 19.50 -34.08 -18.73
N ILE A 54 19.94 -34.56 -17.57
CA ILE A 54 19.32 -35.72 -16.90
C ILE A 54 17.84 -35.42 -16.62
N ALA A 55 17.56 -34.27 -16.06
CA ALA A 55 16.22 -33.86 -15.69
C ALA A 55 15.28 -33.77 -16.90
N ILE A 56 15.74 -33.22 -18.01
CA ILE A 56 14.96 -33.16 -19.26
C ILE A 56 14.65 -34.57 -19.76
N THR A 57 15.64 -35.48 -19.73
CA THR A 57 15.47 -36.85 -20.21
C THR A 57 14.51 -37.69 -19.35
N LEU A 58 14.44 -37.39 -18.05
CA LEU A 58 13.55 -38.04 -17.07
C LEU A 58 12.26 -37.26 -16.80
N GLU A 59 11.98 -36.19 -17.55
CA GLU A 59 10.81 -35.33 -17.39
C GLU A 59 10.65 -34.83 -15.95
N ILE A 60 11.75 -34.54 -15.25
CA ILE A 60 11.71 -33.96 -13.90
C ILE A 60 11.23 -32.51 -14.00
N PRO A 61 10.21 -32.11 -13.21
CA PRO A 61 9.76 -30.74 -13.19
C PRO A 61 10.89 -29.73 -12.93
N TYR A 62 10.96 -28.68 -13.73
CA TYR A 62 12.11 -27.75 -13.68
C TYR A 62 12.25 -27.06 -12.32
N VAL A 63 11.13 -26.85 -11.62
CA VAL A 63 11.09 -26.32 -10.23
C VAL A 63 11.91 -27.25 -9.30
N ASP A 64 11.75 -28.58 -9.42
CA ASP A 64 12.46 -29.57 -8.59
C ASP A 64 13.95 -29.62 -8.97
N VAL A 65 14.26 -29.43 -10.24
CA VAL A 65 15.66 -29.32 -10.73
C VAL A 65 16.37 -28.13 -10.06
N ILE A 66 15.73 -26.95 -10.01
CA ILE A 66 16.30 -25.78 -9.37
C ILE A 66 16.39 -25.99 -7.86
N ALA A 67 15.33 -26.50 -7.23
CA ALA A 67 15.26 -26.72 -5.79
C ALA A 67 16.37 -27.66 -5.30
N SER A 68 16.54 -28.84 -5.96
CA SER A 68 17.55 -29.82 -5.60
C SER A 68 18.97 -29.29 -5.78
N TYR A 69 19.21 -28.56 -6.88
CA TYR A 69 20.53 -28.00 -7.13
C TYR A 69 20.87 -26.85 -6.18
N LEU A 70 19.89 -26.01 -5.86
CA LEU A 70 20.04 -24.94 -4.89
C LEU A 70 20.35 -25.51 -3.49
N GLY A 71 19.73 -26.63 -3.11
CA GLY A 71 20.02 -27.35 -1.86
C GLY A 71 21.48 -27.77 -1.70
N THR A 72 22.12 -28.16 -2.80
CA THR A 72 23.48 -28.72 -2.78
C THR A 72 24.59 -27.74 -3.09
N THR A 73 24.33 -26.66 -3.86
CA THR A 73 25.39 -25.74 -4.30
C THR A 73 25.79 -24.76 -3.22
N GLU A 74 27.11 -24.53 -3.06
CA GLU A 74 27.71 -23.48 -2.22
C GLU A 74 28.46 -22.42 -3.04
N ARG A 75 28.35 -22.51 -4.38
CA ARG A 75 29.04 -21.54 -5.27
C ARG A 75 28.20 -20.33 -5.51
N PRO A 76 28.67 -19.10 -5.16
CA PRO A 76 27.88 -17.87 -5.34
C PRO A 76 27.37 -17.67 -6.76
N THR A 77 28.22 -17.91 -7.78
CA THR A 77 27.83 -17.77 -9.19
C THR A 77 26.72 -18.74 -9.61
N SER A 78 26.70 -19.96 -9.04
CA SER A 78 25.61 -20.91 -9.27
C SER A 78 24.34 -20.46 -8.56
N ILE A 79 24.43 -19.92 -7.33
CA ILE A 79 23.27 -19.41 -6.59
C ILE A 79 22.65 -18.22 -7.33
N GLN A 80 23.48 -17.30 -7.86
CA GLN A 80 23.01 -16.17 -8.67
C GLN A 80 22.28 -16.61 -9.95
N LEU A 81 22.83 -17.64 -10.63
CA LEU A 81 22.18 -18.22 -11.80
C LEU A 81 20.82 -18.82 -11.44
N LEU A 82 20.77 -19.61 -10.35
CA LEU A 82 19.52 -20.24 -9.89
C LEU A 82 18.49 -19.22 -9.42
N LEU A 83 18.93 -18.09 -8.85
CA LEU A 83 18.03 -16.99 -8.51
C LEU A 83 17.36 -16.42 -9.77
N LYS A 84 18.11 -16.20 -10.85
CA LYS A 84 17.55 -15.74 -12.13
C LYS A 84 16.57 -16.76 -12.72
N GLU A 85 16.92 -18.05 -12.69
CA GLU A 85 16.03 -19.13 -13.15
C GLU A 85 14.73 -19.19 -12.29
N ALA A 86 14.84 -19.02 -10.97
CA ALA A 86 13.70 -19.01 -10.06
C ALA A 86 12.76 -17.81 -10.33
N ILE A 87 13.31 -16.66 -10.69
CA ILE A 87 12.54 -15.48 -11.10
C ILE A 87 11.80 -15.74 -12.42
N THR A 88 12.51 -16.31 -13.41
CA THR A 88 11.90 -16.67 -14.70
C THR A 88 10.75 -17.68 -14.54
N LEU A 89 10.86 -18.60 -13.57
CA LEU A 89 9.80 -19.54 -13.21
C LEU A 89 8.65 -18.90 -12.38
N ASN A 90 8.78 -17.64 -12.02
CA ASN A 90 7.87 -16.95 -11.12
C ASN A 90 7.62 -17.72 -9.79
N SER A 91 8.65 -18.41 -9.30
CA SER A 91 8.58 -19.24 -8.09
C SER A 91 9.05 -18.46 -6.87
N LYS A 92 8.12 -17.81 -6.15
CA LYS A 92 8.41 -17.05 -4.93
C LYS A 92 9.22 -17.85 -3.90
N THR A 93 8.93 -19.13 -3.74
CA THR A 93 9.63 -20.01 -2.80
C THR A 93 11.10 -20.18 -3.18
N LEU A 94 11.40 -20.47 -4.45
CA LEU A 94 12.78 -20.62 -4.92
C LEU A 94 13.55 -19.32 -4.90
N VAL A 95 12.91 -18.19 -5.24
CA VAL A 95 13.52 -16.86 -5.14
C VAL A 95 13.94 -16.57 -3.70
N ARG A 96 13.05 -16.83 -2.73
CA ARG A 96 13.37 -16.67 -1.30
C ARG A 96 14.55 -17.54 -0.86
N GLN A 97 14.54 -18.81 -1.22
CA GLN A 97 15.61 -19.75 -0.87
C GLN A 97 16.97 -19.34 -1.49
N ALA A 98 16.96 -18.94 -2.76
CA ALA A 98 18.18 -18.52 -3.45
C ALA A 98 18.75 -17.21 -2.86
N ALA A 99 17.90 -16.22 -2.60
CA ALA A 99 18.30 -14.95 -2.00
C ALA A 99 18.85 -15.15 -0.58
N GLN A 100 18.16 -15.95 0.25
CA GLN A 100 18.63 -16.26 1.60
C GLN A 100 19.98 -16.98 1.57
N LYS A 101 20.11 -18.00 0.72
CA LYS A 101 21.38 -18.75 0.58
C LYS A 101 22.52 -17.86 0.08
N LEU A 102 22.24 -16.89 -0.79
CA LEU A 102 23.24 -15.94 -1.26
C LEU A 102 23.74 -15.04 -0.12
N LEU A 103 22.84 -14.52 0.71
CA LEU A 103 23.15 -13.65 1.86
C LEU A 103 23.85 -14.40 3.00
N GLU A 104 23.57 -15.70 3.16
CA GLU A 104 24.20 -16.55 4.18
C GLU A 104 25.55 -17.14 3.73
N SER A 105 25.91 -17.03 2.44
CA SER A 105 27.13 -17.58 1.89
C SER A 105 28.38 -16.92 2.47
N THR A 106 29.29 -17.72 2.99
CA THR A 106 30.60 -17.25 3.47
C THR A 106 31.63 -17.06 2.34
N LYS A 107 31.25 -17.39 1.09
CA LYS A 107 32.13 -17.35 -0.10
C LYS A 107 31.94 -16.08 -0.93
N ILE A 108 31.09 -15.17 -0.47
CA ILE A 108 30.81 -13.89 -1.13
C ILE A 108 30.79 -12.79 -0.06
N ASP A 109 31.23 -11.60 -0.43
CA ASP A 109 31.10 -10.43 0.44
C ASP A 109 29.63 -10.06 0.64
N THR A 110 29.25 -9.75 1.88
CA THR A 110 27.87 -9.45 2.26
C THR A 110 27.33 -8.22 1.52
N PHE A 111 28.13 -7.18 1.36
CA PHE A 111 27.71 -5.96 0.67
C PHE A 111 27.51 -6.23 -0.82
N PHE A 112 28.40 -7.02 -1.43
CA PHE A 112 28.24 -7.44 -2.82
C PHE A 112 26.95 -8.27 -3.02
N ALA A 113 26.64 -9.18 -2.08
CA ALA A 113 25.40 -9.96 -2.15
C ALA A 113 24.15 -9.06 -2.02
N LEU A 114 24.18 -8.07 -1.13
CA LEU A 114 23.09 -7.09 -0.95
C LEU A 114 22.91 -6.23 -2.20
N ASP A 115 24.00 -5.68 -2.74
CA ASP A 115 23.94 -4.87 -3.98
C ASP A 115 23.41 -5.69 -5.16
N HIS A 116 23.84 -6.95 -5.29
CA HIS A 116 23.33 -7.84 -6.34
C HIS A 116 21.82 -8.09 -6.20
N LEU A 117 21.34 -8.36 -4.99
CA LEU A 117 19.89 -8.54 -4.76
C LEU A 117 19.09 -7.27 -5.07
N LEU A 118 19.59 -6.10 -4.70
CA LEU A 118 18.95 -4.83 -5.04
C LEU A 118 18.91 -4.57 -6.55
N GLN A 119 19.96 -4.94 -7.29
CA GLN A 119 19.94 -4.88 -8.75
C GLN A 119 18.90 -5.83 -9.34
N VAL A 120 18.83 -7.05 -8.84
CA VAL A 120 17.85 -8.06 -9.27
C VAL A 120 16.42 -7.60 -9.04
N VAL A 121 16.14 -6.92 -7.92
CA VAL A 121 14.80 -6.36 -7.63
C VAL A 121 14.33 -5.42 -8.73
N HIS A 122 15.22 -4.61 -9.32
CA HIS A 122 14.88 -3.70 -10.43
C HIS A 122 14.54 -4.41 -11.75
N GLU A 123 14.89 -5.69 -11.88
CA GLU A 123 14.59 -6.51 -13.07
C GLU A 123 13.26 -7.28 -12.94
N ILE A 124 12.59 -7.21 -11.77
CA ILE A 124 11.37 -7.97 -11.47
C ILE A 124 10.15 -7.07 -11.60
N GLU A 125 9.10 -7.56 -12.27
CA GLU A 125 7.81 -6.87 -12.39
C GLU A 125 6.80 -7.34 -11.32
N ASP A 126 6.89 -8.59 -10.87
CA ASP A 126 5.97 -9.16 -9.89
C ASP A 126 6.17 -8.52 -8.50
N ARG A 127 5.18 -7.71 -8.10
CA ARG A 127 5.18 -6.96 -6.83
C ARG A 127 5.40 -7.84 -5.60
N ASP A 128 4.79 -9.01 -5.56
CA ASP A 128 4.89 -9.90 -4.40
C ASP A 128 6.30 -10.52 -4.28
N THR A 129 6.94 -10.81 -5.41
CA THR A 129 8.33 -11.29 -5.43
C THR A 129 9.30 -10.18 -4.99
N ILE A 130 9.07 -8.94 -5.41
CA ILE A 130 9.84 -7.77 -4.96
C ILE A 130 9.71 -7.59 -3.44
N LEU A 131 8.49 -7.61 -2.91
CA LEU A 131 8.24 -7.51 -1.46
C LEU A 131 8.92 -8.66 -0.70
N ALA A 132 8.86 -9.88 -1.22
CA ALA A 132 9.51 -11.03 -0.61
C ALA A 132 11.04 -10.88 -0.55
N LEU A 133 11.66 -10.29 -1.56
CA LEU A 133 13.10 -9.99 -1.55
C LEU A 133 13.44 -8.88 -0.56
N TYR A 134 12.67 -7.79 -0.52
CA TYR A 134 12.88 -6.75 0.50
C TYR A 134 12.76 -7.31 1.91
N ASP A 135 11.76 -8.16 2.20
CA ASP A 135 11.62 -8.79 3.52
C ASP A 135 12.85 -9.60 3.92
N ILE A 136 13.43 -10.39 2.98
CA ILE A 136 14.65 -11.17 3.23
C ILE A 136 15.84 -10.26 3.52
N ILE A 137 16.02 -9.19 2.72
CA ILE A 137 17.12 -8.24 2.91
C ILE A 137 16.95 -7.52 4.25
N ILE A 138 15.74 -7.07 4.58
CA ILE A 138 15.41 -6.41 5.85
C ILE A 138 15.74 -7.32 7.03
N ASP A 139 15.30 -8.58 7.00
CA ASP A 139 15.57 -9.53 8.08
C ASP A 139 17.06 -9.83 8.23
N HIS A 140 17.79 -10.01 7.13
CA HIS A 140 19.23 -10.24 7.15
C HIS A 140 19.99 -9.03 7.69
N THR A 141 19.69 -7.83 7.17
CA THR A 141 20.38 -6.58 7.55
C THR A 141 20.07 -6.17 8.99
N ARG A 142 18.84 -6.41 9.47
CA ARG A 142 18.44 -6.21 10.86
C ARG A 142 19.25 -7.11 11.81
N LYS A 143 19.36 -8.40 11.51
CA LYS A 143 20.13 -9.38 12.30
C LYS A 143 21.63 -9.07 12.32
N ARG A 144 22.15 -8.50 11.26
CA ARG A 144 23.59 -8.21 11.09
C ARG A 144 23.96 -6.79 11.48
N GLY A 145 23.01 -5.91 11.82
CA GLY A 145 23.26 -4.51 12.17
C GLY A 145 23.81 -3.69 11.00
N ILE A 146 23.21 -3.81 9.79
CA ILE A 146 23.61 -3.09 8.59
C ILE A 146 22.56 -2.00 8.27
N PRO A 147 22.62 -0.82 8.93
CA PRO A 147 21.51 0.15 8.93
C PRO A 147 21.29 0.80 7.56
N PHE A 148 22.31 0.99 6.75
CA PHE A 148 22.19 1.62 5.43
C PHE A 148 21.24 0.81 4.51
N TYR A 149 21.49 -0.49 4.33
CA TYR A 149 20.65 -1.34 3.49
C TYR A 149 19.29 -1.57 4.13
N LEU A 150 19.23 -1.64 5.45
CA LEU A 150 17.97 -1.76 6.18
C LEU A 150 17.08 -0.55 5.92
N GLY A 151 17.61 0.67 6.07
CA GLY A 151 16.86 1.91 5.81
C GLY A 151 16.38 1.99 4.36
N LYS A 152 17.27 1.68 3.40
CA LYS A 152 16.92 1.68 1.98
C LYS A 152 15.79 0.70 1.65
N CYS A 153 15.88 -0.54 2.13
CA CYS A 153 14.85 -1.54 1.86
C CYS A 153 13.52 -1.26 2.59
N LEU A 154 13.55 -0.68 3.79
CA LEU A 154 12.34 -0.21 4.48
C LEU A 154 11.65 0.90 3.69
N TYR A 155 12.41 1.83 3.11
CA TYR A 155 11.89 2.90 2.27
C TYR A 155 11.22 2.36 1.01
N GLU A 156 11.94 1.54 0.24
CA GLU A 156 11.42 0.97 -1.01
C GLU A 156 10.19 0.10 -0.77
N ARG A 157 10.22 -0.73 0.28
CA ARG A 157 9.07 -1.55 0.67
C ARG A 157 7.86 -0.68 1.02
N TYR A 158 8.03 0.37 1.84
CA TYR A 158 6.96 1.30 2.17
C TYR A 158 6.40 1.97 0.91
N MET A 159 7.26 2.44 0.00
CA MET A 159 6.85 3.08 -1.24
C MET A 159 6.02 2.15 -2.14
N LEU A 160 6.31 0.85 -2.09
CA LEU A 160 5.58 -0.18 -2.83
C LEU A 160 4.26 -0.58 -2.13
N GLU A 161 4.28 -0.79 -0.80
CA GLU A 161 3.11 -1.26 -0.03
C GLU A 161 2.04 -0.18 0.16
N ARG A 162 2.40 1.11 0.18
CA ARG A 162 1.48 2.22 0.51
C ARG A 162 0.26 2.36 -0.40
N ASP A 163 0.29 1.77 -1.58
CA ASP A 163 -0.82 1.80 -2.52
C ASP A 163 -1.75 0.57 -2.36
N ASP A 164 -1.48 -0.30 -1.38
CA ASP A 164 -2.37 -1.39 -0.97
C ASP A 164 -3.33 -0.91 0.13
N PHE A 165 -4.57 -0.65 -0.27
CA PHE A 165 -5.59 -0.07 0.60
C PHE A 165 -6.16 -1.05 1.62
N SER A 166 -6.06 -2.34 1.36
CA SER A 166 -6.54 -3.37 2.28
C SER A 166 -5.78 -3.39 3.60
N ARG A 167 -4.54 -2.85 3.61
CA ARG A 167 -3.63 -2.80 4.75
C ARG A 167 -3.12 -1.40 5.05
N PHE A 168 -3.90 -0.37 4.71
CA PHE A 168 -3.46 1.02 4.69
C PHE A 168 -2.95 1.51 6.06
N ASP A 169 -3.69 1.28 7.15
CA ASP A 169 -3.25 1.64 8.51
C ASP A 169 -2.04 0.83 8.97
N GLU A 170 -2.00 -0.48 8.68
CA GLU A 170 -0.85 -1.33 9.01
C GLU A 170 0.41 -0.84 8.28
N THR A 171 0.30 -0.55 6.99
CA THR A 171 1.42 -0.03 6.18
C THR A 171 1.93 1.30 6.72
N PHE A 172 1.04 2.18 7.20
CA PHE A 172 1.45 3.42 7.87
C PHE A 172 2.25 3.16 9.14
N ARG A 173 1.75 2.27 10.01
CA ARG A 173 2.45 1.92 11.27
C ARG A 173 3.81 1.27 11.00
N ARG A 174 3.89 0.34 10.05
CA ARG A 174 5.15 -0.28 9.63
C ARG A 174 6.11 0.74 9.02
N GLY A 175 5.58 1.67 8.22
CA GLY A 175 6.36 2.76 7.62
C GLY A 175 7.09 3.63 8.65
N LYS A 176 6.56 3.78 9.87
CA LYS A 176 7.21 4.54 10.95
C LYS A 176 8.52 3.94 11.42
N GLU A 177 8.78 2.64 11.23
CA GLU A 177 10.07 2.01 11.57
C GLU A 177 11.23 2.72 10.86
N LEU A 178 11.00 3.22 9.65
CA LEU A 178 12.01 3.93 8.88
C LEU A 178 12.54 5.19 9.58
N LEU A 179 11.79 5.78 10.51
CA LEU A 179 12.24 6.94 11.29
C LEU A 179 13.53 6.68 12.07
N HIS A 180 13.79 5.42 12.45
CA HIS A 180 15.02 5.04 13.13
C HIS A 180 16.24 4.95 12.19
N TYR A 181 16.00 4.99 10.88
CA TYR A 181 17.03 4.82 9.84
C TYR A 181 16.98 5.94 8.80
N ILE A 182 16.23 7.01 9.07
CA ILE A 182 15.97 8.10 8.11
C ILE A 182 17.24 8.82 7.67
N GLU A 183 18.25 8.88 8.53
CA GLU A 183 19.55 9.51 8.26
C GLU A 183 20.39 8.77 7.21
N TYR A 184 20.10 7.49 6.97
CA TYR A 184 20.76 6.68 5.95
C TYR A 184 20.16 6.86 4.55
N LEU A 185 19.03 7.56 4.43
CA LEU A 185 18.40 7.87 3.15
C LEU A 185 19.05 9.10 2.49
N GLN A 186 19.00 9.13 1.16
CA GLN A 186 19.36 10.34 0.42
C GLN A 186 18.38 11.48 0.73
N PRO A 187 18.80 12.76 0.63
CA PRO A 187 17.91 13.90 0.92
C PRO A 187 16.56 13.84 0.17
N VAL A 188 16.60 13.48 -1.12
CA VAL A 188 15.38 13.35 -1.94
C VAL A 188 14.46 12.23 -1.44
N GLU A 189 15.03 11.11 -1.01
CA GLU A 189 14.26 9.98 -0.44
C GLU A 189 13.62 10.38 0.90
N ARG A 190 14.36 11.10 1.78
CA ARG A 190 13.81 11.60 3.06
C ARG A 190 12.66 12.58 2.85
N ILE A 191 12.83 13.54 1.93
CA ILE A 191 11.78 14.50 1.58
C ILE A 191 10.55 13.76 1.06
N THR A 192 10.73 12.84 0.10
CA THR A 192 9.66 12.05 -0.49
C THR A 192 8.95 11.21 0.56
N TYR A 193 9.69 10.52 1.43
CA TYR A 193 9.13 9.74 2.53
C TYR A 193 8.27 10.62 3.45
N ASN A 194 8.79 11.77 3.88
CA ASN A 194 8.07 12.67 4.76
C ASN A 194 6.77 13.18 4.12
N TYR A 195 6.77 13.56 2.85
CA TYR A 195 5.55 13.98 2.16
C TYR A 195 4.55 12.85 2.01
N ARG A 196 5.01 11.63 1.69
CA ARG A 196 4.15 10.45 1.55
C ARG A 196 3.55 10.01 2.87
N MET A 197 4.35 9.95 3.94
CA MET A 197 3.86 9.66 5.29
C MET A 197 2.89 10.74 5.79
N GLY A 198 3.15 12.01 5.50
CA GLY A 198 2.26 13.11 5.86
C GLY A 198 0.89 13.01 5.18
N THR A 199 0.86 12.71 3.88
CA THR A 199 -0.39 12.49 3.14
C THR A 199 -1.11 11.22 3.64
N HIS A 200 -0.37 10.15 3.91
CA HIS A 200 -0.89 8.89 4.44
C HIS A 200 -1.57 9.12 5.80
N ALA A 201 -0.88 9.81 6.73
CA ALA A 201 -1.43 10.20 8.03
C ALA A 201 -2.71 11.05 7.90
N TYR A 202 -2.72 12.03 6.95
CA TYR A 202 -3.89 12.84 6.68
C TYR A 202 -5.10 11.99 6.25
N ILE A 203 -4.88 11.00 5.36
CA ILE A 203 -5.96 10.12 4.89
C ILE A 203 -6.53 9.30 6.06
N LEU A 204 -5.69 8.79 6.94
CA LEU A 204 -6.10 8.04 8.14
C LEU A 204 -6.75 8.91 9.23
N GLY A 205 -6.62 10.25 9.14
CA GLY A 205 -7.14 11.16 10.16
C GLY A 205 -6.14 11.47 11.29
N TYR A 206 -4.90 11.04 11.18
CA TYR A 206 -3.82 11.34 12.12
C TYR A 206 -3.25 12.74 11.83
N TYR A 207 -4.06 13.78 12.09
CA TYR A 207 -3.77 15.15 11.65
C TYR A 207 -2.49 15.75 12.24
N ALA A 208 -2.22 15.49 13.52
CA ALA A 208 -0.98 15.94 14.16
C ALA A 208 0.27 15.32 13.52
N GLU A 209 0.23 14.00 13.25
CA GLU A 209 1.32 13.30 12.57
C GLU A 209 1.48 13.77 11.11
N SER A 210 0.35 14.04 10.43
CA SER A 210 0.38 14.61 9.06
C SER A 210 1.15 15.93 9.03
N ILE A 211 0.85 16.83 9.97
CA ILE A 211 1.53 18.13 10.08
C ILE A 211 3.03 17.92 10.35
N ASP A 212 3.39 17.03 11.29
CA ASP A 212 4.80 16.79 11.66
C ASP A 212 5.61 16.25 10.48
N PHE A 213 5.11 15.23 9.80
CA PHE A 213 5.77 14.67 8.62
C PHE A 213 5.90 15.69 7.50
N CYS A 214 4.82 16.37 7.10
CA CYS A 214 4.86 17.34 6.03
C CYS A 214 5.83 18.49 6.35
N ARG A 215 5.84 18.99 7.60
CA ARG A 215 6.79 20.05 8.02
C ARG A 215 8.25 19.61 7.97
N LYS A 216 8.54 18.33 8.32
CA LYS A 216 9.90 17.78 8.18
C LYS A 216 10.35 17.80 6.71
N GLY A 217 9.49 17.32 5.80
CA GLY A 217 9.78 17.38 4.37
C GLY A 217 9.99 18.79 3.85
N ILE A 218 9.11 19.74 4.21
CA ILE A 218 9.21 21.16 3.78
C ILE A 218 10.49 21.82 4.27
N ARG A 219 10.97 21.49 5.48
CA ARG A 219 12.23 22.08 6.02
C ARG A 219 13.48 21.65 5.26
N GLU A 220 13.45 20.45 4.66
CA GLU A 220 14.57 19.92 3.88
C GLU A 220 14.47 20.25 2.38
N ASP A 221 13.29 20.68 1.90
CA ASP A 221 13.00 20.91 0.50
C ASP A 221 13.06 22.41 0.16
N ASP A 222 14.16 22.84 -0.40
CA ASP A 222 14.36 24.24 -0.83
C ASP A 222 13.70 24.57 -2.17
N THR A 223 13.09 23.57 -2.85
CA THR A 223 12.44 23.75 -4.16
C THR A 223 10.97 24.07 -4.02
N ASP A 224 10.39 24.70 -5.05
CA ASP A 224 8.93 24.76 -5.22
C ASP A 224 8.50 23.69 -6.22
N ASN A 225 7.65 22.75 -5.77
CA ASN A 225 7.24 21.60 -6.56
C ASN A 225 5.84 21.11 -6.15
N LYS A 226 5.22 20.25 -7.00
CA LYS A 226 3.88 19.68 -6.72
C LYS A 226 3.80 18.89 -5.41
N PRO A 227 4.77 18.02 -5.05
CA PRO A 227 4.75 17.33 -3.77
C PRO A 227 4.72 18.27 -2.57
N LYS A 228 5.51 19.35 -2.58
CA LYS A 228 5.52 20.38 -1.53
C LYS A 228 4.18 21.12 -1.43
N ALA A 229 3.63 21.53 -2.58
CA ALA A 229 2.29 22.14 -2.63
C ALA A 229 1.22 21.21 -2.07
N SER A 230 1.27 19.90 -2.37
CA SER A 230 0.35 18.89 -1.82
C SER A 230 0.54 18.70 -0.31
N ALA A 231 1.78 18.76 0.19
CA ALA A 231 2.07 18.72 1.62
C ALA A 231 1.51 19.95 2.35
N LEU A 232 1.64 21.15 1.77
CA LEU A 232 1.05 22.37 2.31
C LEU A 232 -0.48 22.26 2.41
N ILE A 233 -1.16 21.73 1.39
CA ILE A 233 -2.61 21.46 1.42
C ILE A 233 -2.95 20.50 2.56
N SER A 234 -2.17 19.44 2.75
CA SER A 234 -2.38 18.46 3.83
C SER A 234 -2.24 19.11 5.20
N ILE A 235 -1.26 20.00 5.37
CA ILE A 235 -1.07 20.80 6.61
C ILE A 235 -2.26 21.71 6.86
N VAL A 236 -2.69 22.48 5.86
CA VAL A 236 -3.84 23.41 6.00
C VAL A 236 -5.09 22.66 6.41
N ASN A 237 -5.41 21.57 5.68
CA ASN A 237 -6.56 20.75 6.01
C ASN A 237 -6.45 20.13 7.41
N SER A 238 -5.25 19.69 7.82
CA SER A 238 -5.04 19.11 9.15
C SER A 238 -5.27 20.15 10.26
N TYR A 239 -4.77 21.38 10.11
CA TYR A 239 -5.02 22.46 11.07
C TYR A 239 -6.50 22.85 11.11
N LEU A 240 -7.20 22.89 9.95
CA LEU A 240 -8.65 23.12 9.91
C LEU A 240 -9.44 22.04 10.66
N ARG A 241 -8.98 20.78 10.64
CA ARG A 241 -9.58 19.66 11.39
C ARG A 241 -9.29 19.73 12.89
N LEU A 242 -8.18 20.35 13.28
CA LEU A 242 -7.80 20.61 14.67
C LEU A 242 -8.32 21.97 15.20
N ASP A 243 -9.12 22.69 14.39
CA ASP A 243 -9.66 24.03 14.68
C ASP A 243 -8.59 25.12 14.94
N ASP A 244 -7.34 24.89 14.49
CA ASP A 244 -6.29 25.90 14.53
C ASP A 244 -6.34 26.78 13.27
N LEU A 245 -7.25 27.75 13.29
CA LEU A 245 -7.48 28.64 12.15
C LEU A 245 -6.32 29.62 11.89
N ILE A 246 -5.47 29.87 12.89
CA ILE A 246 -4.32 30.77 12.76
C ILE A 246 -3.25 30.10 11.92
N LEU A 247 -2.85 28.87 12.29
CA LEU A 247 -1.86 28.12 11.54
C LEU A 247 -2.38 27.65 10.19
N ALA A 248 -3.66 27.30 10.09
CA ALA A 248 -4.30 27.02 8.81
C ALA A 248 -4.16 28.19 7.84
N LYS A 249 -4.45 29.43 8.28
CA LYS A 249 -4.30 30.65 7.46
C LYS A 249 -2.84 30.91 7.08
N TYR A 250 -1.90 30.68 8.01
CA TYR A 250 -0.47 30.85 7.74
C TYR A 250 0.01 29.93 6.60
N TYR A 251 -0.25 28.62 6.72
CA TYR A 251 0.16 27.65 5.70
C TYR A 251 -0.63 27.77 4.39
N LEU A 252 -1.88 28.26 4.45
CA LEU A 252 -2.63 28.60 3.24
C LEU A 252 -1.92 29.70 2.44
N LYS A 253 -1.41 30.74 3.11
CA LYS A 253 -0.63 31.78 2.44
C LYS A 253 0.66 31.23 1.83
N GLU A 254 1.34 30.33 2.52
CA GLU A 254 2.52 29.64 1.95
C GLU A 254 2.16 28.85 0.68
N TYR A 255 1.02 28.13 0.70
CA TYR A 255 0.52 27.42 -0.49
C TYR A 255 0.16 28.39 -1.63
N GLU A 256 -0.49 29.51 -1.34
CA GLU A 256 -0.87 30.53 -2.32
C GLU A 256 0.33 31.18 -3.03
N ASN A 257 1.49 31.20 -2.38
CA ASN A 257 2.74 31.73 -2.95
C ASN A 257 3.46 30.71 -3.85
N SER A 258 3.06 29.43 -3.86
CA SER A 258 3.65 28.40 -4.72
C SER A 258 3.19 28.57 -6.18
N GLU A 259 4.08 28.33 -7.13
CA GLU A 259 3.75 28.27 -8.57
C GLU A 259 2.76 27.13 -8.89
N TYR A 260 2.64 26.16 -7.99
CA TYR A 260 1.73 25.00 -8.10
C TYR A 260 0.38 25.24 -7.39
N ALA A 261 0.10 26.45 -6.94
CA ALA A 261 -1.19 26.81 -6.39
C ALA A 261 -2.27 26.84 -7.49
N ASP A 262 -3.33 26.08 -7.29
CA ASP A 262 -4.45 25.97 -8.22
C ASP A 262 -5.80 26.34 -7.55
N TYR A 263 -6.94 25.97 -8.14
CA TYR A 263 -8.28 26.24 -7.61
C TYR A 263 -8.45 25.78 -6.15
N ARG A 264 -7.66 24.80 -5.66
CA ARG A 264 -7.72 24.31 -4.27
C ARG A 264 -7.42 25.40 -3.24
N LYS A 265 -6.72 26.49 -3.61
CA LYS A 265 -6.57 27.66 -2.73
C LYS A 265 -7.91 28.29 -2.37
N ASN A 266 -8.84 28.40 -3.33
CA ASN A 266 -10.17 28.91 -3.08
C ASN A 266 -11.01 27.95 -2.25
N HIS A 267 -10.88 26.64 -2.45
CA HIS A 267 -11.49 25.62 -1.60
C HIS A 267 -11.04 25.74 -0.14
N LEU A 268 -9.73 25.89 0.10
CA LEU A 268 -9.18 26.05 1.45
C LEU A 268 -9.61 27.39 2.09
N ARG A 269 -9.73 28.46 1.29
CA ARG A 269 -10.32 29.73 1.76
C ARG A 269 -11.78 29.56 2.15
N ALA A 270 -12.57 28.85 1.32
CA ALA A 270 -13.97 28.57 1.61
C ALA A 270 -14.13 27.83 2.95
N LEU A 271 -13.31 26.76 3.17
CA LEU A 271 -13.27 26.04 4.44
C LEU A 271 -12.94 26.96 5.63
N LEU A 272 -12.00 27.88 5.44
CA LEU A 272 -11.61 28.84 6.49
C LEU A 272 -12.76 29.84 6.79
N HIS A 273 -13.49 30.30 5.76
CA HIS A 273 -14.66 31.16 5.93
C HIS A 273 -15.80 30.39 6.61
N ALA A 274 -16.09 29.16 6.18
CA ALA A 274 -17.11 28.32 6.81
C ALA A 274 -16.85 28.13 8.31
N LYS A 275 -15.61 27.78 8.68
CA LYS A 275 -15.19 27.64 10.08
C LYS A 275 -15.32 28.91 10.91
N LYS A 276 -15.37 30.09 10.28
CA LYS A 276 -15.61 31.38 10.93
C LYS A 276 -17.09 31.81 10.95
N GLY A 277 -17.98 30.95 10.44
CA GLY A 277 -19.41 31.29 10.30
C GLY A 277 -19.71 32.29 9.18
N GLN A 278 -18.76 32.54 8.27
CA GLN A 278 -18.91 33.45 7.13
C GLN A 278 -19.47 32.65 5.93
N HIS A 279 -20.71 32.17 6.07
CA HIS A 279 -21.31 31.19 5.14
C HIS A 279 -21.47 31.74 3.72
N GLU A 280 -21.87 33.01 3.52
CA GLU A 280 -22.02 33.60 2.17
C GLU A 280 -20.70 33.63 1.39
N ASP A 281 -19.62 34.02 2.04
CA ASP A 281 -18.28 34.02 1.44
C ASP A 281 -17.82 32.61 1.14
N ALA A 282 -18.10 31.64 2.02
CA ALA A 282 -17.77 30.25 1.82
C ALA A 282 -18.50 29.66 0.62
N ILE A 283 -19.83 29.87 0.51
CA ILE A 283 -20.65 29.36 -0.60
C ILE A 283 -20.14 29.92 -1.93
N ARG A 284 -19.94 31.20 -2.05
CA ARG A 284 -19.42 31.83 -3.26
C ARG A 284 -18.09 31.22 -3.72
N LEU A 285 -17.19 30.97 -2.78
CA LEU A 285 -15.89 30.34 -3.09
C LEU A 285 -16.02 28.87 -3.48
N TYR A 286 -16.93 28.10 -2.84
CA TYR A 286 -17.20 26.71 -3.24
C TYR A 286 -17.79 26.62 -4.65
N GLU A 287 -18.73 27.51 -5.00
CA GLU A 287 -19.31 27.56 -6.35
C GLU A 287 -18.24 27.90 -7.41
N GLN A 288 -17.35 28.85 -7.14
CA GLN A 288 -16.20 29.12 -7.99
C GLN A 288 -15.30 27.89 -8.15
N CYS A 289 -15.03 27.19 -7.06
CA CYS A 289 -14.22 25.96 -7.10
C CYS A 289 -14.89 24.86 -7.93
N LEU A 290 -16.20 24.68 -7.82
CA LEU A 290 -16.92 23.66 -8.59
C LEU A 290 -16.87 23.94 -10.10
N ALA A 291 -16.84 25.20 -10.51
CA ALA A 291 -16.70 25.58 -11.92
C ALA A 291 -15.32 25.22 -12.50
N GLU A 292 -14.26 25.26 -11.69
CA GLU A 292 -12.87 25.00 -12.10
C GLU A 292 -12.39 23.58 -11.78
N ALA A 293 -13.07 22.88 -10.85
CA ALA A 293 -12.63 21.61 -10.32
C ALA A 293 -12.74 20.46 -11.34
N GLN A 294 -11.71 19.64 -11.37
CA GLN A 294 -11.77 18.34 -12.04
C GLN A 294 -12.73 17.40 -11.30
N GLN A 295 -13.27 16.41 -12.01
CA GLN A 295 -14.24 15.44 -11.49
C GLN A 295 -13.83 14.86 -10.13
N ASP A 296 -12.58 14.42 -10.00
CA ASP A 296 -12.05 13.81 -8.77
C ASP A 296 -12.08 14.72 -7.52
N SER A 297 -12.19 16.01 -7.72
CA SER A 297 -12.19 16.99 -6.60
C SER A 297 -13.57 17.48 -6.22
N ARG A 298 -14.57 17.31 -7.07
CA ARG A 298 -15.93 17.84 -6.86
C ARG A 298 -16.59 17.25 -5.63
N VAL A 299 -16.47 15.95 -5.39
CA VAL A 299 -17.03 15.28 -4.19
C VAL A 299 -16.59 15.95 -2.91
N SER A 300 -15.33 16.35 -2.80
CA SER A 300 -14.80 17.02 -1.63
C SER A 300 -15.45 18.40 -1.42
N ILE A 301 -15.59 19.18 -2.50
CA ILE A 301 -16.17 20.52 -2.47
C ILE A 301 -17.66 20.44 -2.13
N VAL A 302 -18.40 19.57 -2.81
CA VAL A 302 -19.83 19.33 -2.54
C VAL A 302 -20.06 18.86 -1.10
N SER A 303 -19.22 17.94 -0.62
CA SER A 303 -19.30 17.49 0.76
C SER A 303 -19.16 18.65 1.76
N ASP A 304 -18.24 19.60 1.52
CA ASP A 304 -18.04 20.74 2.40
C ASP A 304 -19.17 21.80 2.24
N LEU A 305 -19.72 21.95 1.05
CA LEU A 305 -20.87 22.83 0.77
C LEU A 305 -22.15 22.33 1.46
N LEU A 306 -22.39 21.02 1.47
CA LEU A 306 -23.52 20.41 2.22
C LEU A 306 -23.47 20.76 3.71
N GLU A 307 -22.28 20.78 4.32
CA GLU A 307 -22.12 21.18 5.72
C GLU A 307 -22.55 22.64 5.95
N VAL A 308 -22.18 23.54 5.04
CA VAL A 308 -22.57 24.94 5.12
C VAL A 308 -24.08 25.15 4.92
N TYR A 309 -24.69 24.46 3.96
CA TYR A 309 -26.14 24.49 3.75
C TYR A 309 -26.91 23.95 4.95
N LEU A 310 -26.40 22.88 5.57
CA LEU A 310 -26.99 22.32 6.78
C LEU A 310 -26.93 23.31 7.96
N GLU A 311 -25.79 23.97 8.18
CA GLU A 311 -25.63 24.99 9.23
C GLU A 311 -26.54 26.20 9.02
N ARG A 312 -26.89 26.55 7.78
CA ARG A 312 -27.84 27.62 7.45
C ARG A 312 -29.31 27.17 7.49
N GLY A 313 -29.57 25.87 7.44
CA GLY A 313 -30.94 25.35 7.32
C GLY A 313 -31.55 25.47 5.92
N ASP A 314 -30.73 25.50 4.87
CA ASP A 314 -31.15 25.63 3.46
C ASP A 314 -31.61 24.29 2.86
N GLU A 315 -32.74 23.76 3.30
CA GLU A 315 -33.27 22.44 2.91
C GLU A 315 -33.41 22.24 1.38
N ALA A 316 -33.86 23.29 0.67
CA ALA A 316 -34.03 23.23 -0.78
C ALA A 316 -32.69 23.00 -1.48
N LEU A 317 -31.65 23.76 -1.12
CA LEU A 317 -30.31 23.64 -1.70
C LEU A 317 -29.65 22.31 -1.33
N ILE A 318 -29.93 21.75 -0.13
CA ILE A 318 -29.47 20.42 0.24
C ILE A 318 -30.09 19.36 -0.69
N LYS A 319 -31.40 19.41 -0.97
CA LYS A 319 -32.09 18.47 -1.86
C LYS A 319 -31.54 18.57 -3.29
N ASP A 320 -31.46 19.77 -3.85
CA ASP A 320 -30.96 20.00 -5.21
C ASP A 320 -29.53 19.46 -5.37
N LEU A 321 -28.69 19.64 -4.35
CA LEU A 321 -27.32 19.16 -4.38
C LEU A 321 -27.22 17.62 -4.29
N ILE A 322 -28.04 16.99 -3.47
CA ILE A 322 -28.12 15.51 -3.37
C ILE A 322 -28.70 14.91 -4.66
N ASP A 323 -29.72 15.52 -5.27
CA ASP A 323 -30.32 15.04 -6.51
C ASP A 323 -29.37 15.15 -7.70
N SER A 324 -28.34 15.99 -7.61
CA SER A 324 -27.28 16.11 -8.64
C SER A 324 -26.08 15.17 -8.41
N GLU A 325 -26.19 14.14 -7.55
CA GLU A 325 -25.10 13.26 -7.13
C GLU A 325 -24.31 12.63 -8.28
N ASP A 326 -25.00 12.20 -9.34
CA ASP A 326 -24.40 11.58 -10.53
C ASP A 326 -23.42 12.51 -11.26
N GLN A 327 -23.49 13.82 -11.04
CA GLN A 327 -22.61 14.79 -11.71
C GLN A 327 -21.24 14.92 -11.06
N PHE A 328 -21.07 14.46 -9.83
CA PHE A 328 -19.83 14.64 -9.09
C PHE A 328 -19.32 13.39 -8.38
N LEU A 329 -20.14 12.37 -8.15
CA LEU A 329 -19.69 11.14 -7.52
C LEU A 329 -18.78 10.34 -8.46
N PHE A 330 -17.81 9.64 -7.89
CA PHE A 330 -16.88 8.82 -8.66
C PHE A 330 -17.57 7.54 -9.19
N GLU A 331 -17.30 7.18 -10.42
CA GLU A 331 -17.69 5.87 -10.97
C GLU A 331 -16.90 4.73 -10.32
N ASP A 332 -15.61 4.97 -10.00
CA ASP A 332 -14.71 4.01 -9.38
C ASP A 332 -14.15 4.56 -8.05
N ILE A 333 -14.97 4.48 -7.00
CA ILE A 333 -14.62 4.96 -5.66
C ILE A 333 -13.45 4.16 -5.08
N LEU A 334 -13.40 2.85 -5.35
CA LEU A 334 -12.46 1.93 -4.71
C LEU A 334 -11.04 1.98 -5.29
N SER A 335 -10.83 2.71 -6.36
CA SER A 335 -9.54 2.76 -7.07
C SER A 335 -8.41 3.47 -6.32
N HIS A 336 -8.77 4.33 -5.34
CA HIS A 336 -7.77 5.14 -4.63
C HIS A 336 -8.22 5.53 -3.21
N PRO A 337 -7.35 5.44 -2.16
CA PRO A 337 -7.73 5.76 -0.77
C PRO A 337 -8.31 7.16 -0.60
N TYR A 338 -7.80 8.12 -1.36
CA TYR A 338 -8.32 9.47 -1.33
C TYR A 338 -9.79 9.52 -1.78
N ARG A 339 -10.16 8.80 -2.86
CA ARG A 339 -11.55 8.71 -3.35
C ARG A 339 -12.44 8.05 -2.31
N ILE A 340 -12.00 6.93 -1.72
CA ILE A 340 -12.72 6.25 -0.64
C ILE A 340 -12.95 7.21 0.53
N LYS A 341 -11.93 7.94 0.96
CA LYS A 341 -12.05 8.94 2.05
C LYS A 341 -13.05 10.04 1.71
N GLN A 342 -13.02 10.58 0.48
CA GLN A 342 -13.94 11.65 0.07
C GLN A 342 -15.38 11.14 -0.02
N ALA A 343 -15.60 9.95 -0.58
CA ALA A 343 -16.91 9.31 -0.61
C ALA A 343 -17.44 9.05 0.81
N ALA A 344 -16.60 8.50 1.71
CA ALA A 344 -16.98 8.28 3.10
C ALA A 344 -17.43 9.57 3.80
N ARG A 345 -16.70 10.66 3.60
CA ARG A 345 -17.05 11.98 4.14
C ARG A 345 -18.35 12.53 3.56
N TYR A 346 -18.52 12.38 2.26
CA TYR A 346 -19.71 12.81 1.55
C TYR A 346 -20.94 12.06 2.05
N TYR A 347 -20.92 10.74 2.06
CA TYR A 347 -22.05 9.92 2.53
C TYR A 347 -22.38 10.17 4.01
N LYS A 348 -21.40 10.42 4.86
CA LYS A 348 -21.66 10.82 6.25
C LYS A 348 -22.45 12.12 6.32
N ARG A 349 -22.05 13.16 5.57
CA ARG A 349 -22.72 14.45 5.56
C ARG A 349 -24.09 14.39 4.90
N LYS A 350 -24.16 13.68 3.76
CA LYS A 350 -25.43 13.39 3.07
C LYS A 350 -26.41 12.76 4.04
N GLY A 351 -26.00 11.72 4.76
CA GLY A 351 -26.86 11.04 5.74
C GLY A 351 -27.34 11.98 6.85
N VAL A 352 -26.45 12.82 7.41
CA VAL A 352 -26.85 13.80 8.42
C VAL A 352 -27.84 14.83 7.84
N CYS A 353 -27.61 15.32 6.63
CA CYS A 353 -28.53 16.24 5.94
C CYS A 353 -29.89 15.60 5.71
N GLN A 354 -29.94 14.37 5.16
CA GLN A 354 -31.17 13.62 4.89
C GLN A 354 -31.97 13.38 6.18
N LEU A 355 -31.31 12.97 7.27
CA LEU A 355 -31.96 12.79 8.58
C LEU A 355 -32.54 14.11 9.13
N THR A 356 -31.84 15.22 8.90
CA THR A 356 -32.29 16.55 9.39
C THR A 356 -33.50 17.05 8.61
N ILE A 357 -33.57 16.81 7.30
CA ILE A 357 -34.71 17.21 6.44
C ILE A 357 -35.85 16.18 6.40
N GLY A 358 -35.78 15.10 7.22
CA GLY A 358 -36.86 14.12 7.37
C GLY A 358 -36.83 12.92 6.42
N CYS A 359 -35.79 12.79 5.57
CA CYS A 359 -35.54 11.61 4.72
C CYS A 359 -34.83 10.52 5.53
N VAL A 360 -35.55 9.83 6.41
CA VAL A 360 -34.97 9.03 7.48
C VAL A 360 -34.27 7.79 6.96
N GLU A 361 -34.91 7.03 6.05
CA GLU A 361 -34.37 5.77 5.51
C GLU A 361 -33.11 6.02 4.68
N ASP A 362 -33.19 6.93 3.72
CA ASP A 362 -32.04 7.35 2.90
C ASP A 362 -30.87 7.85 3.76
N GLY A 363 -31.19 8.54 4.85
CA GLY A 363 -30.17 9.07 5.77
C GLY A 363 -29.43 7.97 6.51
N PHE A 364 -30.10 6.94 6.98
CA PHE A 364 -29.47 5.76 7.58
C PHE A 364 -28.62 4.98 6.57
N ASP A 365 -29.16 4.73 5.36
CA ASP A 365 -28.42 4.08 4.29
C ASP A 365 -27.11 4.83 3.95
N SER A 366 -27.20 6.16 3.86
CA SER A 366 -26.03 6.98 3.62
C SER A 366 -24.99 6.86 4.74
N LEU A 367 -25.38 6.79 6.02
CA LEU A 367 -24.46 6.57 7.14
C LEU A 367 -23.81 5.19 7.08
N LEU A 368 -24.57 4.13 6.72
CA LEU A 368 -24.03 2.77 6.53
C LEU A 368 -23.03 2.71 5.38
N HIS A 369 -23.29 3.37 4.25
CA HIS A 369 -22.33 3.52 3.17
C HIS A 369 -21.04 4.20 3.64
N SER A 370 -21.17 5.28 4.41
CA SER A 370 -20.00 5.96 4.99
C SER A 370 -19.16 5.03 5.88
N MET A 371 -19.82 4.23 6.74
CA MET A 371 -19.14 3.26 7.60
C MET A 371 -18.39 2.21 6.78
N SER A 372 -19.00 1.68 5.72
CA SER A 372 -18.38 0.71 4.81
C SER A 372 -17.08 1.26 4.21
N TYR A 373 -17.11 2.50 3.70
CA TYR A 373 -15.91 3.12 3.13
C TYR A 373 -14.82 3.42 4.17
N TYR A 374 -15.19 3.89 5.38
CA TYR A 374 -14.19 4.09 6.44
C TYR A 374 -13.56 2.77 6.91
N ARG A 375 -14.33 1.67 6.95
CA ARG A 375 -13.80 0.33 7.27
C ARG A 375 -12.73 -0.11 6.25
N GLN A 376 -12.98 0.11 4.96
CA GLN A 376 -11.98 -0.22 3.91
C GLN A 376 -10.67 0.54 4.07
N LEU A 377 -10.70 1.73 4.67
CA LEU A 377 -9.50 2.50 5.02
C LEU A 377 -8.85 2.09 6.35
N GLY A 378 -9.46 1.16 7.11
CA GLY A 378 -9.02 0.85 8.47
C GLY A 378 -9.24 2.00 9.46
N ALA A 379 -10.07 3.00 9.13
CA ALA A 379 -10.33 4.18 9.96
C ALA A 379 -11.39 3.91 11.03
N ALA A 380 -11.07 3.04 12.00
CA ALA A 380 -11.99 2.57 13.04
C ALA A 380 -12.67 3.70 13.82
N ASP A 381 -11.92 4.77 14.17
CA ASP A 381 -12.48 5.93 14.86
C ASP A 381 -13.62 6.59 14.07
N LYS A 382 -13.51 6.62 12.74
CA LYS A 382 -14.52 7.20 11.86
C LYS A 382 -15.74 6.31 11.70
N VAL A 383 -15.53 4.99 11.73
CA VAL A 383 -16.63 4.02 11.78
C VAL A 383 -17.43 4.20 13.08
N LEU A 384 -16.76 4.31 14.23
CA LEU A 384 -17.40 4.55 15.52
C LEU A 384 -18.12 5.91 15.57
N GLU A 385 -17.58 6.94 14.92
CA GLU A 385 -18.23 8.25 14.81
C GLU A 385 -19.56 8.16 14.03
N CYS A 386 -19.58 7.44 12.89
CA CYS A 386 -20.79 7.22 12.10
C CYS A 386 -21.81 6.37 12.87
N LEU A 387 -21.36 5.31 13.55
CA LEU A 387 -22.22 4.50 14.42
C LEU A 387 -22.86 5.35 15.54
N GLY A 388 -22.08 6.22 16.17
CA GLY A 388 -22.58 7.16 17.17
C GLY A 388 -23.68 8.10 16.64
N LEU A 389 -23.50 8.58 15.39
CA LEU A 389 -24.53 9.38 14.72
C LEU A 389 -25.78 8.56 14.44
N LEU A 390 -25.65 7.35 13.90
CA LEU A 390 -26.76 6.45 13.60
C LEU A 390 -27.60 6.20 14.87
N LEU A 391 -26.95 5.78 15.97
CA LEU A 391 -27.62 5.54 17.25
C LEU A 391 -28.26 6.82 17.84
N LYS A 392 -27.62 7.98 17.69
CA LYS A 392 -28.16 9.26 18.12
C LYS A 392 -29.47 9.58 17.41
N TYR A 393 -29.51 9.44 16.07
CA TYR A 393 -30.68 9.75 15.29
C TYR A 393 -31.82 8.72 15.51
N HIS A 394 -31.54 7.43 15.64
CA HIS A 394 -32.56 6.43 16.03
C HIS A 394 -33.23 6.83 17.34
N ARG A 395 -32.44 7.22 18.35
CA ARG A 395 -32.98 7.69 19.62
C ARG A 395 -33.79 8.98 19.49
N GLN A 396 -33.32 9.96 18.72
CA GLN A 396 -34.01 11.26 18.55
C GLN A 396 -35.34 11.11 17.79
N LEU A 397 -35.38 10.26 16.78
CA LEU A 397 -36.55 10.00 15.95
C LEU A 397 -37.47 8.93 16.55
N GLN A 398 -37.12 8.34 17.70
CA GLN A 398 -37.83 7.23 18.34
C GLN A 398 -38.13 6.07 17.37
N LYS A 399 -37.25 5.84 16.42
CA LYS A 399 -37.38 4.78 15.42
C LYS A 399 -36.63 3.54 15.91
N GLU A 400 -37.29 2.37 15.83
CA GLU A 400 -36.67 1.09 16.12
C GLU A 400 -35.60 0.77 15.08
N ILE A 401 -34.50 0.16 15.49
CA ILE A 401 -33.46 -0.33 14.57
C ILE A 401 -33.99 -1.66 14.01
N SER A 402 -34.05 -1.78 12.68
CA SER A 402 -34.46 -3.02 12.03
C SER A 402 -33.46 -4.14 12.32
N ILE A 403 -33.91 -5.41 12.22
CA ILE A 403 -33.02 -6.57 12.35
C ILE A 403 -31.92 -6.51 11.28
N GLU A 404 -32.27 -6.10 10.06
CA GLU A 404 -31.35 -5.93 8.93
C GLU A 404 -30.25 -4.90 9.24
N ASP A 405 -30.63 -3.74 9.81
CA ASP A 405 -29.66 -2.72 10.22
C ASP A 405 -28.77 -3.22 11.37
N MET A 406 -29.34 -3.98 12.32
CA MET A 406 -28.55 -4.59 13.41
C MET A 406 -27.52 -5.58 12.89
N GLU A 407 -27.90 -6.45 11.92
CA GLU A 407 -26.97 -7.39 11.29
C GLU A 407 -25.84 -6.68 10.52
N ILE A 408 -26.16 -5.55 9.87
CA ILE A 408 -25.16 -4.72 9.19
C ILE A 408 -24.23 -4.09 10.22
N ILE A 409 -24.77 -3.52 11.31
CA ILE A 409 -23.99 -2.92 12.38
C ILE A 409 -23.08 -3.96 13.06
N GLU A 410 -23.60 -5.17 13.31
CA GLU A 410 -22.85 -6.26 13.90
C GLU A 410 -21.64 -6.65 13.06
N LYS A 411 -21.77 -6.72 11.72
CA LYS A 411 -20.65 -6.94 10.80
C LYS A 411 -19.56 -5.87 10.89
N PHE A 412 -19.90 -4.64 11.29
CA PHE A 412 -18.90 -3.59 11.52
C PHE A 412 -18.18 -3.72 12.87
N CYS A 413 -18.80 -4.38 13.84
CA CYS A 413 -18.23 -4.58 15.19
C CYS A 413 -17.34 -5.83 15.28
N HIS A 414 -17.55 -6.82 14.41
CA HIS A 414 -16.72 -8.02 14.34
C HIS A 414 -15.66 -7.87 13.23
N ASN A 415 -14.39 -8.13 13.58
CA ASN A 415 -13.27 -8.18 12.64
C ASN A 415 -13.27 -9.55 11.92
N ASP A 416 -14.26 -9.83 11.09
CA ASP A 416 -14.20 -10.96 10.18
C ASP A 416 -13.76 -10.53 8.77
#